data_deec251ec7929daec2fc16df1be43af8
#
_entry.id   deec251ec7929daec2fc16df1be43af8
#
_cell.length_a   1.000
_cell.length_b   1.000
_cell.length_c   1.000
_cell.angle_alpha   90.00
_cell.angle_beta   90.00
_cell.angle_gamma   90.00
#
_symmetry.space_group_name_H-M   'P 1'
#
loop_
_entity.id
_entity.type
_entity.pdbx_description
1 polymer ?
#
loop_
_entity_poly.entity_id
_entity_poly.type
_entity_poly.pdbx_seq_one_letter_code
_entity_poly.pdbx_strand_id
1 'polypeptide(L)'
;MEVQKEKENPKPPIELKGRALEIWGVTVEELRKSGALFSTDLNLLASYCKELANYEHACSQIEEFGEVIQGIHGPTLSPWHTIKHKSLKAACDIGRLFGVTPNARQALKPEKKEPIKKLGVFSNKPKIA
;
A
#
# COMPACT_ATOMS: atom_id res chain seq x y z
N MET A 1 12.37 18.74 -24.04
CA MET A 1 12.84 18.05 -23.78
C MET A 1 13.11 17.53 -22.51
N GLU A 2 13.61 18.06 -21.65
CA GLU A 2 13.86 17.58 -20.42
C GLU A 2 12.58 17.27 -19.82
N VAL A 3 11.59 17.88 -20.21
CA VAL A 3 10.34 17.60 -19.66
C VAL A 3 10.02 16.15 -19.76
N GLN A 4 10.44 15.52 -20.81
CA GLN A 4 10.18 14.13 -20.94
C GLN A 4 10.84 13.35 -19.91
N LYS A 5 12.05 13.69 -19.54
CA LYS A 5 12.74 12.95 -18.55
C LYS A 5 12.03 13.00 -17.29
N GLU A 6 11.45 14.07 -16.95
CA GLU A 6 10.80 14.15 -15.71
C GLU A 6 9.61 13.28 -15.64
N LYS A 7 9.10 12.83 -16.77
CA LYS A 7 7.98 11.96 -16.73
C LYS A 7 8.34 10.53 -16.56
N GLU A 8 9.60 10.22 -16.54
CA GLU A 8 9.99 8.85 -16.33
C GLU A 8 9.84 8.46 -14.89
N ASN A 9 9.33 7.27 -14.65
CA ASN A 9 9.20 6.79 -13.29
C ASN A 9 10.53 6.33 -12.74
N PRO A 10 10.82 6.58 -11.49
CA PRO A 10 12.08 6.14 -10.92
C PRO A 10 12.14 4.63 -10.80
N LYS A 11 13.34 4.09 -10.81
CA LYS A 11 13.53 2.68 -10.65
C LYS A 11 13.56 2.35 -9.17
N PRO A 12 13.15 1.13 -8.81
CA PRO A 12 13.16 0.78 -7.39
C PRO A 12 14.59 0.72 -6.85
N PRO A 13 14.81 1.18 -5.63
CA PRO A 13 16.16 1.17 -5.06
C PRO A 13 16.61 -0.24 -4.68
N ILE A 14 15.70 -1.20 -4.58
CA ILE A 14 16.06 -2.58 -4.36
C ILE A 14 15.46 -3.39 -5.48
N GLU A 15 15.95 -4.57 -5.68
CA GLU A 15 15.47 -5.37 -6.79
C GLU A 15 14.08 -5.89 -6.50
N LEU A 16 13.14 -5.59 -7.38
CA LEU A 16 11.79 -6.10 -7.28
C LEU A 16 11.54 -6.98 -8.49
N LYS A 17 10.84 -8.08 -8.29
CA LYS A 17 10.55 -9.01 -9.35
C LYS A 17 9.08 -9.36 -9.37
N GLY A 18 8.62 -9.80 -10.53
CA GLY A 18 7.26 -10.31 -10.65
C GLY A 18 6.21 -9.32 -10.20
N ARG A 19 5.34 -9.77 -9.35
CA ARG A 19 4.21 -8.95 -8.96
C ARG A 19 4.63 -7.67 -8.23
N ALA A 20 5.69 -7.77 -7.43
CA ALA A 20 6.15 -6.59 -6.70
C ALA A 20 6.58 -5.50 -7.69
N LEU A 21 7.22 -5.87 -8.79
CA LEU A 21 7.62 -4.90 -9.78
C LEU A 21 6.42 -4.29 -10.48
N GLU A 22 5.39 -5.08 -10.73
CA GLU A 22 4.18 -4.56 -11.33
C GLU A 22 3.51 -3.54 -10.41
N ILE A 23 3.44 -3.87 -9.12
CA ILE A 23 2.84 -2.96 -8.16
C ILE A 23 3.65 -1.66 -8.09
N TRP A 24 4.97 -1.78 -8.15
CA TRP A 24 5.84 -0.60 -8.14
C TRP A 24 5.48 0.31 -9.31
N GLY A 25 5.36 -0.25 -10.50
CA GLY A 25 5.07 0.56 -11.67
C GLY A 25 3.76 1.33 -11.54
N VAL A 26 2.72 0.64 -11.10
CA VAL A 26 1.40 1.27 -10.97
C VAL A 26 1.41 2.33 -9.86
N THR A 27 1.99 2.00 -8.73
CA THR A 27 1.96 2.89 -7.57
C THR A 27 2.80 4.14 -7.81
N VAL A 28 3.98 3.97 -8.41
CA VAL A 28 4.85 5.09 -8.67
C VAL A 28 4.19 6.04 -9.67
N GLU A 29 3.52 5.46 -10.67
CA GLU A 29 2.86 6.29 -11.67
C GLU A 29 1.76 7.13 -11.02
N GLU A 30 0.95 6.53 -10.15
CA GLU A 30 -0.11 7.26 -9.49
C GLU A 30 0.41 8.33 -8.55
N LEU A 31 1.44 8.01 -7.79
CA LEU A 31 2.01 8.98 -6.87
C LEU A 31 2.67 10.12 -7.61
N ARG A 32 3.33 9.82 -8.74
CA ARG A 32 3.96 10.86 -9.51
C ARG A 32 2.92 11.80 -10.07
N LYS A 33 1.81 11.26 -10.56
CA LYS A 33 0.77 12.09 -11.12
C LYS A 33 0.13 12.98 -10.08
N SER A 34 0.00 12.51 -8.86
CA SER A 34 -0.63 13.29 -7.81
C SER A 34 0.35 14.24 -7.13
N GLY A 35 1.62 14.19 -7.49
CA GLY A 35 2.62 15.06 -6.88
C GLY A 35 3.06 14.62 -5.50
N ALA A 36 2.73 13.39 -5.12
CA ALA A 36 3.05 12.92 -3.78
C ALA A 36 4.31 12.08 -3.70
N LEU A 37 5.06 11.98 -4.78
CA LEU A 37 6.24 11.12 -4.79
C LEU A 37 7.49 11.95 -4.56
N PHE A 38 8.23 11.59 -3.50
CA PHE A 38 9.48 12.24 -3.20
C PHE A 38 10.60 11.21 -3.22
N SER A 39 11.77 11.62 -3.69
CA SER A 39 12.86 10.69 -3.86
C SER A 39 13.30 10.04 -2.55
N THR A 40 13.06 10.70 -1.42
CA THR A 40 13.46 10.15 -0.15
C THR A 40 12.57 8.99 0.28
N ASP A 41 11.42 8.82 -0.37
CA ASP A 41 10.47 7.80 0.04
C ASP A 41 10.56 6.53 -0.75
N LEU A 42 11.48 6.44 -1.69
CA LEU A 42 11.50 5.29 -2.59
C LEU A 42 11.77 3.97 -1.90
N ASN A 43 12.56 3.98 -0.84
CA ASN A 43 12.83 2.73 -0.12
C ASN A 43 11.57 2.21 0.57
N LEU A 44 10.81 3.10 1.21
CA LEU A 44 9.59 2.68 1.85
C LEU A 44 8.57 2.22 0.82
N LEU A 45 8.53 2.89 -0.33
CA LEU A 45 7.60 2.52 -1.37
C LEU A 45 7.94 1.14 -1.91
N ALA A 46 9.24 0.83 -2.06
CA ALA A 46 9.65 -0.48 -2.52
C ALA A 46 9.22 -1.55 -1.49
N SER A 47 9.36 -1.24 -0.20
CA SER A 47 8.93 -2.16 0.84
C SER A 47 7.42 -2.39 0.78
N TYR A 48 6.66 -1.33 0.53
CA TYR A 48 5.22 -1.45 0.39
C TYR A 48 4.89 -2.43 -0.75
N CYS A 49 5.57 -2.29 -1.88
CA CYS A 49 5.30 -3.15 -3.02
C CYS A 49 5.63 -4.60 -2.71
N LYS A 50 6.73 -4.84 -1.99
CA LYS A 50 7.09 -6.19 -1.62
C LYS A 50 6.09 -6.79 -0.66
N GLU A 51 5.64 -6.02 0.33
CA GLU A 51 4.69 -6.54 1.29
C GLU A 51 3.34 -6.84 0.65
N LEU A 52 2.91 -5.99 -0.27
CA LEU A 52 1.65 -6.24 -0.93
C LEU A 52 1.74 -7.48 -1.82
N ALA A 53 2.88 -7.68 -2.50
CA ALA A 53 3.09 -8.87 -3.31
C ALA A 53 3.13 -10.11 -2.43
N ASN A 54 3.76 -10.01 -1.25
CA ASN A 54 3.80 -11.13 -0.32
C ASN A 54 2.40 -11.48 0.15
N TYR A 55 1.58 -10.48 0.42
CA TYR A 55 0.21 -10.71 0.84
C TYR A 55 -0.55 -11.46 -0.25
N GLU A 56 -0.43 -10.99 -1.50
CA GLU A 56 -1.15 -11.64 -2.59
C GLU A 56 -0.68 -13.08 -2.79
N HIS A 57 0.63 -13.30 -2.66
CA HIS A 57 1.16 -14.65 -2.81
C HIS A 57 0.64 -15.55 -1.69
N ALA A 58 0.63 -15.05 -0.45
CA ALA A 58 0.14 -15.83 0.66
C ALA A 58 -1.34 -16.20 0.46
N CYS A 59 -2.13 -15.25 -0.05
CA CYS A 59 -3.53 -15.52 -0.31
C CYS A 59 -3.69 -16.63 -1.34
N SER A 60 -2.86 -16.63 -2.38
CA SER A 60 -2.98 -17.65 -3.40
C SER A 60 -2.54 -19.01 -2.86
N GLN A 61 -1.56 -19.06 -1.98
CA GLN A 61 -1.14 -20.31 -1.38
C GLN A 61 -2.24 -20.88 -0.49
N ILE A 62 -2.92 -20.00 0.26
CA ILE A 62 -4.01 -20.45 1.11
C ILE A 62 -5.17 -20.95 0.25
N GLU A 63 -5.40 -20.27 -0.87
CA GLU A 63 -6.49 -20.69 -1.74
C GLU A 63 -6.21 -22.07 -2.33
N GLU A 64 -4.96 -22.34 -2.64
CA GLU A 64 -4.60 -23.61 -3.25
C GLU A 64 -4.51 -24.75 -2.24
N PHE A 65 -3.92 -24.51 -1.07
CA PHE A 65 -3.64 -25.56 -0.11
C PHE A 65 -4.48 -25.51 1.16
N GLY A 66 -5.25 -24.48 1.35
CA GLY A 66 -6.09 -24.35 2.53
C GLY A 66 -5.39 -23.60 3.65
N GLU A 67 -6.20 -22.99 4.51
CA GLU A 67 -5.67 -22.26 5.63
C GLU A 67 -5.27 -23.18 6.77
N VAL A 68 -5.88 -24.35 6.85
CA VAL A 68 -5.53 -25.35 7.83
C VAL A 68 -4.90 -26.51 7.09
N ILE A 69 -3.69 -26.89 7.47
CA ILE A 69 -2.98 -27.96 6.80
C ILE A 69 -2.67 -29.04 7.82
N GLN A 70 -2.25 -30.20 7.32
CA GLN A 70 -1.96 -31.33 8.17
C GLN A 70 -0.52 -31.24 8.66
N GLY A 71 -0.34 -31.04 9.95
CA GLY A 71 0.98 -30.99 10.54
C GLY A 71 1.34 -32.28 11.20
N ILE A 72 2.52 -32.33 11.82
CA ILE A 72 3.00 -33.52 12.48
C ILE A 72 2.08 -33.93 13.62
N HIS A 73 1.57 -32.94 14.36
CA HIS A 73 0.72 -33.23 15.50
C HIS A 73 -0.75 -33.02 15.21
N GLY A 74 -1.14 -33.04 13.95
CA GLY A 74 -2.53 -32.87 13.56
C GLY A 74 -2.74 -31.59 12.78
N PRO A 75 -3.99 -31.18 12.61
CA PRO A 75 -4.29 -29.98 11.84
C PRO A 75 -3.65 -28.76 12.47
N THR A 76 -3.11 -27.89 11.65
CA THR A 76 -2.47 -26.68 12.13
C THR A 76 -2.68 -25.59 11.09
N LEU A 77 -2.54 -24.34 11.50
CA LEU A 77 -2.66 -23.22 10.58
C LEU A 77 -1.47 -23.23 9.62
N SER A 78 -1.76 -22.95 8.37
CA SER A 78 -0.71 -22.82 7.38
C SER A 78 0.21 -21.67 7.77
N PRO A 79 1.52 -21.79 7.52
CA PRO A 79 2.41 -20.67 7.74
C PRO A 79 2.01 -19.45 6.93
N TRP A 80 1.31 -19.67 5.80
CA TRP A 80 0.88 -18.56 4.97
C TRP A 80 -0.19 -17.71 5.64
N HIS A 81 -0.88 -18.27 6.62
CA HIS A 81 -1.85 -17.50 7.38
C HIS A 81 -1.16 -16.34 8.10
N THR A 82 -0.06 -16.63 8.79
CA THR A 82 0.67 -15.58 9.49
C THR A 82 1.28 -14.59 8.51
N ILE A 83 1.85 -15.09 7.42
CA ILE A 83 2.48 -14.22 6.44
C ILE A 83 1.44 -13.28 5.84
N LYS A 84 0.24 -13.83 5.53
CA LYS A 84 -0.82 -13.01 4.97
C LYS A 84 -1.17 -11.84 5.87
N HIS A 85 -1.37 -12.12 7.14
CA HIS A 85 -1.79 -11.06 8.06
C HIS A 85 -0.68 -10.05 8.33
N LYS A 86 0.56 -10.52 8.48
CA LYS A 86 1.65 -9.61 8.73
C LYS A 86 1.95 -8.74 7.53
N SER A 87 1.92 -9.32 6.34
CA SER A 87 2.20 -8.55 5.13
C SER A 87 1.11 -7.53 4.87
N LEU A 88 -0.16 -7.90 5.11
CA LEU A 88 -1.24 -6.95 4.91
C LEU A 88 -1.12 -5.79 5.87
N LYS A 89 -0.80 -6.07 7.13
CA LYS A 89 -0.67 -4.99 8.09
C LYS A 89 0.49 -4.07 7.72
N ALA A 90 1.62 -4.65 7.32
CA ALA A 90 2.78 -3.85 6.95
C ALA A 90 2.46 -3.00 5.72
N ALA A 91 1.80 -3.57 4.73
CA ALA A 91 1.45 -2.83 3.53
C ALA A 91 0.48 -1.69 3.86
N CYS A 92 -0.50 -1.94 4.73
CA CYS A 92 -1.44 -0.90 5.10
C CYS A 92 -0.75 0.22 5.88
N ASP A 93 0.15 -0.14 6.78
CA ASP A 93 0.86 0.87 7.56
C ASP A 93 1.71 1.76 6.66
N ILE A 94 2.46 1.15 5.74
CA ILE A 94 3.29 1.92 4.84
C ILE A 94 2.41 2.71 3.86
N GLY A 95 1.34 2.07 3.38
CA GLY A 95 0.46 2.72 2.42
C GLY A 95 -0.16 3.99 2.98
N ARG A 96 -0.45 4.00 4.28
CA ARG A 96 -1.02 5.19 4.87
C ARG A 96 -0.05 6.36 4.78
N LEU A 97 1.24 6.10 4.82
CA LEU A 97 2.21 7.17 4.75
C LEU A 97 2.23 7.80 3.36
N PHE A 98 1.78 7.07 2.35
CA PHE A 98 1.79 7.57 0.98
C PHE A 98 0.40 7.98 0.50
N GLY A 99 -0.59 7.92 1.37
CA GLY A 99 -1.93 8.34 0.98
C GLY A 99 -2.61 7.42 0.02
N VAL A 100 -2.37 6.10 0.11
CA VAL A 100 -3.02 5.18 -0.82
C VAL A 100 -4.40 4.76 -0.33
N THR A 101 -4.81 5.18 0.86
CA THR A 101 -6.17 4.95 1.31
C THR A 101 -6.92 6.27 1.24
N PRO A 102 -8.24 6.23 1.14
CA PRO A 102 -9.00 7.48 1.07
C PRO A 102 -8.77 8.40 2.27
N ASN A 103 -8.77 7.84 3.47
CA ASN A 103 -8.56 8.66 4.65
C ASN A 103 -7.16 9.26 4.68
N ALA A 104 -6.17 8.47 4.31
CA ALA A 104 -4.81 8.97 4.31
C ALA A 104 -4.64 10.06 3.25
N ARG A 105 -5.30 9.89 2.11
CA ARG A 105 -5.19 10.90 1.06
C ARG A 105 -5.76 12.23 1.53
N GLN A 106 -6.87 12.19 2.25
CA GLN A 106 -7.43 13.41 2.76
C GLN A 106 -6.52 14.07 3.75
N ALA A 107 -5.92 13.32 4.63
CA ALA A 107 -5.02 13.87 5.63
C ALA A 107 -3.80 14.53 4.99
N LEU A 108 -3.36 14.01 3.85
CA LEU A 108 -2.17 14.55 3.20
C LEU A 108 -2.45 15.73 2.27
N LYS A 109 -3.71 16.01 1.99
CA LYS A 109 -4.00 17.10 1.09
C LYS A 109 -3.82 18.40 1.79
N PRO A 110 -2.97 19.22 1.31
CA PRO A 110 -2.67 20.45 2.00
C PRO A 110 -3.74 21.48 1.94
N GLU A 111 -4.22 21.81 0.88
CA GLU A 111 -5.08 22.80 0.83
C GLU A 111 -6.39 22.53 0.62
N LYS A 112 -6.82 21.85 0.37
CA LYS A 112 -8.03 21.56 0.18
C LYS A 112 -8.90 21.94 1.09
N LYS A 113 -8.90 22.48 1.73
CA LYS A 113 -9.58 22.79 2.69
C LYS A 113 -10.68 23.44 2.44
N GLU A 114 -11.14 23.55 1.96
CA GLU A 114 -12.16 24.13 1.71
C GLU A 114 -13.13 23.81 2.35
N PRO A 115 -13.35 23.89 2.82
CA PRO A 115 -14.08 23.71 3.52
C PRO A 115 -14.70 22.91 3.94
N ILE A 116 -14.67 22.56 4.32
CA ILE A 116 -15.15 21.65 4.74
C ILE A 116 -16.24 21.95 5.37
N LYS A 117 -16.58 22.62 5.49
CA LYS A 117 -17.47 22.91 5.92
C LYS A 117 -18.51 22.43 5.72
N LYS A 118 -18.73 22.14 5.49
CA LYS A 118 -19.60 21.61 5.24
C LYS A 118 -19.96 20.68 5.68
N LEU A 119 -19.89 20.37 6.27
CA LEU A 119 -20.08 19.46 6.61
C LEU A 119 -20.56 19.23 7.34
N GLY A 120 -20.63 19.61 7.86
CA GLY A 120 -21.00 19.28 8.48
C GLY A 120 -21.22 18.80 8.99
N VAL A 121 -21.20 18.78 9.24
CA VAL A 121 -21.30 17.99 9.51
C VAL A 121 -20.86 17.45 9.83
N PHE A 122 -20.54 17.28 10.12
CA PHE A 122 -20.09 16.49 10.34
C PHE A 122 -19.54 16.69 10.71
N SER A 123 -19.33 16.98 11.11
CA SER A 123 -18.89 16.81 11.39
C SER A 123 -18.55 16.90 11.81
N ASN A 124 -18.56 17.07 12.33
CA ASN A 124 -18.50 16.77 12.70
C ASN A 124 -18.38 16.63 13.12
N LYS A 125 -18.59 16.61 13.66
CA LYS A 125 -18.75 16.18 14.04
C LYS A 125 -18.58 16.03 14.50
N PRO A 126 -18.50 16.06 14.91
CA PRO A 126 -18.47 15.59 15.38
C PRO A 126 -18.29 15.44 15.69
N LYS A 127 -18.26 15.41 16.36
CA LYS A 127 -18.26 15.08 16.49
C LYS A 127 -18.34 14.81 16.67
N ILE A 128 -18.37 14.82 17.08
CA ILE A 128 -18.66 14.36 17.00
C ILE A 128 -18.82 14.41 16.98
N ALA A 129 -18.75 14.74 17.59
CA ALA A 129 -19.02 14.56 17.39
C ALA A 129 -19.20 14.49 17.17
#